data_db35cab8e5a918d95f72b59454211e6a
#
_entry.id   db35cab8e5a918d95f72b59454211e6a
#
_cell.length_a   1.000
_cell.length_b   1.000
_cell.length_c   1.000
_cell.angle_alpha   90.00
_cell.angle_beta   90.00
_cell.angle_gamma   90.00
#
_symmetry.space_group_name_H-M   'P 1'
#
loop_
_entity.id
_entity.type
_entity.pdbx_description
1 polymer ?
#
loop_
_entity_poly.entity_id
_entity_poly.type
_entity_poly.pdbx_seq_one_letter_code
_entity_poly.pdbx_strand_id
1 'polypeptide(L)'
;MSEAALWWTVSAVLVLAVFVPYFVQFSRRNRRDAARHVEARRLGIDRPVAQFPYVDATSCIGCGACVDACPEGDVLGIVGGTATVVNGMRCVGHGACETACPVGALQVGLGDLRSREDIPLLDDWNETSVPGLFIAGELGGLALIRNAVTQGRKVGERIAAKASRLGPSAPGAFDVAIIGAGPAGLSAALTALECGLRPVVLEQEKDLGGTVLHYPRRKLVLVQPVALPFDERLRADEYAKEDLLELLQKLLSRTHLDVRFGQRATDVRREGALFCVTTAEGALRARFAVLALGRRGTPRKLGVPGEELPKVMYKLIDAESYQRQRILVVGGGDSAVEAAIGLARQTTNDVTLSYRRDKIVRIKKKNQDRLAELSREERLRLVMSSEVEEIRSASVRLRVADRAYDIPNDYVFVFAGGEPPFAFLRQIGVRFGGGEGTAPSAASA
;
A
#
# COMPACT_ATOMS: atom_id res chain seq x y z
N MET A 1 -52.59 44.04 6.99
CA MET A 1 -51.79 43.00 7.71
C MET A 1 -51.35 43.63 9.02
N SER A 2 -51.53 42.94 10.16
CA SER A 2 -51.01 43.48 11.40
C SER A 2 -49.47 43.37 11.35
N GLU A 3 -48.75 44.27 12.04
CA GLU A 3 -47.27 44.21 12.12
C GLU A 3 -46.79 42.83 12.55
N ALA A 4 -47.49 42.16 13.47
CA ALA A 4 -47.18 40.78 13.87
C ALA A 4 -47.25 39.79 12.71
N ALA A 5 -48.25 39.91 11.82
CA ALA A 5 -48.35 39.02 10.65
C ALA A 5 -47.22 39.25 9.66
N LEU A 6 -46.72 40.48 9.50
CA LEU A 6 -45.57 40.80 8.67
C LEU A 6 -44.30 40.16 9.22
N TRP A 7 -44.06 40.28 10.51
CA TRP A 7 -42.89 39.68 11.16
C TRP A 7 -42.88 38.14 11.07
N TRP A 8 -44.04 37.50 11.26
CA TRP A 8 -44.16 36.05 11.11
C TRP A 8 -43.89 35.59 9.66
N THR A 9 -44.39 36.30 8.67
CA THR A 9 -44.15 35.97 7.27
C THR A 9 -42.70 36.17 6.87
N VAL A 10 -42.05 37.25 7.28
CA VAL A 10 -40.63 37.49 7.04
C VAL A 10 -39.77 36.42 7.72
N SER A 11 -40.05 36.09 8.98
CA SER A 11 -39.31 35.03 9.69
C SER A 11 -39.49 33.67 9.03
N ALA A 12 -40.70 33.31 8.61
CA ALA A 12 -40.94 32.04 7.90
C ALA A 12 -40.20 31.98 6.56
N VAL A 13 -40.20 33.08 5.80
CA VAL A 13 -39.46 33.16 4.53
C VAL A 13 -37.94 32.99 4.75
N LEU A 14 -37.39 33.68 5.77
CA LEU A 14 -35.96 33.54 6.10
C LEU A 14 -35.59 32.12 6.51
N VAL A 15 -36.41 31.51 7.37
CA VAL A 15 -36.20 30.08 7.78
C VAL A 15 -36.25 29.17 6.54
N LEU A 16 -37.29 29.32 5.70
CA LEU A 16 -37.39 28.49 4.48
C LEU A 16 -36.24 28.75 3.50
N ALA A 17 -35.79 30.00 3.36
CA ALA A 17 -34.65 30.34 2.49
C ALA A 17 -33.34 29.66 2.91
N VAL A 18 -33.18 29.37 4.19
CA VAL A 18 -32.01 28.65 4.71
C VAL A 18 -32.22 27.13 4.71
N PHE A 19 -33.34 26.67 5.25
CA PHE A 19 -33.59 25.24 5.44
C PHE A 19 -33.88 24.49 4.12
N VAL A 20 -34.59 25.10 3.16
CA VAL A 20 -34.92 24.40 1.91
C VAL A 20 -33.65 24.10 1.08
N PRO A 21 -32.74 25.06 0.80
CA PRO A 21 -31.51 24.78 0.10
C PRO A 21 -30.65 23.76 0.84
N TYR A 22 -30.51 23.88 2.18
CA TYR A 22 -29.78 22.93 3.00
C TYR A 22 -30.35 21.50 2.89
N PHE A 23 -31.68 21.37 3.04
CA PHE A 23 -32.32 20.04 2.95
C PHE A 23 -32.23 19.43 1.55
N VAL A 24 -32.35 20.24 0.51
CA VAL A 24 -32.16 19.78 -0.88
C VAL A 24 -30.72 19.32 -1.10
N GLN A 25 -29.74 20.08 -0.64
CA GLN A 25 -28.33 19.72 -0.76
C GLN A 25 -28.01 18.44 0.02
N PHE A 26 -28.49 18.35 1.27
CA PHE A 26 -28.34 17.15 2.11
C PHE A 26 -28.97 15.92 1.46
N SER A 27 -30.20 16.03 0.97
CA SER A 27 -30.91 14.92 0.32
C SER A 27 -30.21 14.47 -0.97
N ARG A 28 -29.69 15.41 -1.76
CA ARG A 28 -28.90 15.10 -2.97
C ARG A 28 -27.60 14.39 -2.62
N ARG A 29 -26.87 14.87 -1.60
CA ARG A 29 -25.63 14.24 -1.10
C ARG A 29 -25.93 12.82 -0.61
N ASN A 30 -26.91 12.64 0.24
CA ASN A 30 -27.31 11.34 0.78
C ASN A 30 -27.68 10.33 -0.33
N ARG A 31 -28.48 10.72 -1.33
CA ARG A 31 -28.85 9.87 -2.47
C ARG A 31 -27.61 9.49 -3.30
N ARG A 32 -26.73 10.45 -3.57
CA ARG A 32 -25.49 10.21 -4.30
C ARG A 32 -24.58 9.22 -3.55
N ASP A 33 -24.38 9.42 -2.26
CA ASP A 33 -23.50 8.60 -1.44
C ASP A 33 -24.08 7.21 -1.22
N ALA A 34 -25.42 7.06 -1.11
CA ALA A 34 -26.08 5.77 -1.08
C ALA A 34 -25.87 4.97 -2.37
N ALA A 35 -26.03 5.63 -3.53
CA ALA A 35 -25.76 4.98 -4.82
C ALA A 35 -24.28 4.53 -4.94
N ARG A 36 -23.35 5.35 -4.47
CA ARG A 36 -21.92 5.01 -4.44
C ARG A 36 -21.61 3.86 -3.49
N HIS A 37 -22.27 3.80 -2.34
CA HIS A 37 -22.10 2.69 -1.40
C HIS A 37 -22.61 1.36 -2.00
N VAL A 38 -23.75 1.36 -2.70
CA VAL A 38 -24.25 0.18 -3.41
C VAL A 38 -23.27 -0.29 -4.48
N GLU A 39 -22.76 0.66 -5.29
CA GLU A 39 -21.76 0.36 -6.32
C GLU A 39 -20.45 -0.16 -5.71
N ALA A 40 -19.99 0.43 -4.60
CA ALA A 40 -18.81 -0.03 -3.88
C ALA A 40 -18.93 -1.48 -3.39
N ARG A 41 -20.08 -1.85 -2.85
CA ARG A 41 -20.38 -3.24 -2.46
C ARG A 41 -20.36 -4.19 -3.65
N ARG A 42 -20.97 -3.78 -4.77
CA ARG A 42 -20.95 -4.56 -6.02
C ARG A 42 -19.52 -4.82 -6.53
N LEU A 43 -18.65 -3.83 -6.39
CA LEU A 43 -17.25 -3.90 -6.81
C LEU A 43 -16.31 -4.50 -5.75
N GLY A 44 -16.81 -4.76 -4.51
CA GLY A 44 -16.02 -5.24 -3.39
C GLY A 44 -14.93 -4.26 -2.93
N ILE A 45 -15.15 -2.95 -3.11
CA ILE A 45 -14.25 -1.89 -2.70
C ILE A 45 -14.67 -1.17 -1.40
N ASP A 46 -15.81 -1.53 -0.84
CA ASP A 46 -16.31 -1.09 0.46
C ASP A 46 -15.49 -1.66 1.63
N ARG A 47 -14.79 -2.77 1.39
CA ARG A 47 -13.97 -3.43 2.39
C ARG A 47 -12.57 -2.86 2.45
N PRO A 48 -12.03 -2.62 3.64
CA PRO A 48 -10.69 -2.07 3.83
C PRO A 48 -9.62 -3.08 3.43
N VAL A 49 -8.47 -2.56 2.97
CA VAL A 49 -7.30 -3.41 2.72
C VAL A 49 -6.47 -3.58 4.00
N ALA A 50 -6.33 -2.54 4.81
CA ALA A 50 -5.52 -2.57 6.02
C ALA A 50 -6.03 -1.64 7.12
N GLN A 51 -6.02 -0.34 6.91
CA GLN A 51 -6.55 0.67 7.83
C GLN A 51 -7.91 1.15 7.37
N PHE A 52 -8.77 1.54 8.32
CA PHE A 52 -10.17 1.72 8.00
C PHE A 52 -10.89 2.53 9.09
N PRO A 53 -11.76 3.46 8.71
CA PRO A 53 -12.53 4.21 9.66
C PRO A 53 -13.72 3.37 10.19
N TYR A 54 -13.72 3.10 11.47
CA TYR A 54 -14.88 2.57 12.18
C TYR A 54 -15.79 3.73 12.56
N VAL A 55 -17.06 3.59 12.23
CA VAL A 55 -18.08 4.58 12.59
C VAL A 55 -19.06 3.96 13.58
N ASP A 56 -19.13 4.53 14.76
CA ASP A 56 -20.19 4.22 15.70
C ASP A 56 -21.48 4.92 15.25
N ALA A 57 -22.39 4.15 14.66
CA ALA A 57 -23.64 4.65 14.14
C ALA A 57 -24.57 5.24 15.24
N THR A 58 -24.39 4.83 16.49
CA THR A 58 -25.21 5.31 17.62
C THR A 58 -24.81 6.71 18.08
N SER A 59 -23.52 7.03 17.97
CA SER A 59 -22.97 8.35 18.34
C SER A 59 -22.87 9.31 17.15
N CYS A 60 -22.98 8.78 15.92
CA CYS A 60 -22.80 9.57 14.70
C CYS A 60 -24.01 10.48 14.42
N ILE A 61 -23.78 11.78 14.35
CA ILE A 61 -24.80 12.79 14.05
C ILE A 61 -24.96 13.13 12.56
N GLY A 62 -24.21 12.47 11.67
CA GLY A 62 -24.29 12.66 10.20
C GLY A 62 -23.84 14.03 9.69
N CYS A 63 -23.07 14.79 10.45
CA CYS A 63 -22.65 16.16 10.11
C CYS A 63 -21.78 16.25 8.84
N GLY A 64 -21.09 15.18 8.46
CA GLY A 64 -20.23 15.12 7.28
C GLY A 64 -18.81 15.68 7.45
N ALA A 65 -18.43 16.19 8.62
CA ALA A 65 -17.10 16.75 8.88
C ALA A 65 -15.96 15.74 8.53
N CYS A 66 -16.16 14.46 8.84
CA CYS A 66 -15.21 13.38 8.52
C CYS A 66 -15.07 13.14 7.00
N VAL A 67 -16.13 13.37 6.23
CA VAL A 67 -16.12 13.25 4.76
C VAL A 67 -15.32 14.40 4.15
N ASP A 68 -15.54 15.62 4.64
CA ASP A 68 -14.89 16.83 4.12
C ASP A 68 -13.42 16.92 4.56
N ALA A 69 -13.06 16.36 5.72
CA ALA A 69 -11.70 16.34 6.23
C ALA A 69 -10.81 15.27 5.56
N CYS A 70 -11.38 14.30 4.84
CA CYS A 70 -10.61 13.21 4.25
C CYS A 70 -9.80 13.68 3.03
N PRO A 71 -8.45 13.64 3.05
CA PRO A 71 -7.63 14.09 1.92
C PRO A 71 -7.83 13.24 0.66
N GLU A 72 -8.18 11.96 0.83
CA GLU A 72 -8.43 11.04 -0.28
C GLU A 72 -9.83 11.22 -0.90
N GLY A 73 -10.69 12.03 -0.30
CA GLY A 73 -12.01 12.38 -0.79
C GLY A 73 -13.03 11.26 -0.59
N ASP A 74 -13.17 10.40 -1.51
CA ASP A 74 -14.26 9.43 -1.65
C ASP A 74 -14.24 8.19 -0.71
N VAL A 75 -13.56 8.23 0.43
CA VAL A 75 -13.53 7.11 1.40
C VAL A 75 -14.83 7.00 2.16
N LEU A 76 -15.33 8.13 2.66
CA LEU A 76 -16.54 8.22 3.47
C LEU A 76 -17.64 8.96 2.71
N GLY A 77 -18.88 8.68 3.06
CA GLY A 77 -20.09 9.38 2.61
C GLY A 77 -21.15 9.41 3.69
N ILE A 78 -22.22 10.16 3.50
CA ILE A 78 -23.39 10.16 4.40
C ILE A 78 -24.48 9.30 3.77
N VAL A 79 -24.83 8.19 4.43
CA VAL A 79 -25.86 7.26 3.99
C VAL A 79 -26.82 7.02 5.14
N GLY A 80 -28.10 7.27 4.92
CA GLY A 80 -29.14 7.13 5.96
C GLY A 80 -28.93 8.04 7.18
N GLY A 81 -28.26 9.18 7.00
CA GLY A 81 -27.99 10.12 8.09
C GLY A 81 -26.74 9.80 8.94
N THR A 82 -25.98 8.77 8.58
CA THR A 82 -24.74 8.39 9.28
C THR A 82 -23.56 8.34 8.31
N ALA A 83 -22.35 8.61 8.83
CA ALA A 83 -21.14 8.41 8.06
C ALA A 83 -20.96 6.91 7.73
N THR A 84 -20.64 6.62 6.48
CA THR A 84 -20.51 5.26 5.99
C THR A 84 -19.30 5.15 5.07
N VAL A 85 -18.59 4.03 5.08
CA VAL A 85 -17.49 3.77 4.15
C VAL A 85 -18.06 3.48 2.78
N VAL A 86 -17.73 4.33 1.80
CA VAL A 86 -18.17 4.18 0.40
C VAL A 86 -17.04 3.70 -0.52
N ASN A 87 -15.78 3.88 -0.12
CA ASN A 87 -14.63 3.32 -0.82
C ASN A 87 -13.47 3.04 0.16
N GLY A 88 -13.53 1.91 0.83
CA GLY A 88 -12.52 1.50 1.81
C GLY A 88 -11.12 1.31 1.20
N MET A 89 -11.03 0.96 -0.08
CA MET A 89 -9.77 0.74 -0.78
C MET A 89 -8.90 2.00 -0.92
N ARG A 90 -9.51 3.20 -0.81
CA ARG A 90 -8.79 4.48 -0.85
C ARG A 90 -8.26 4.91 0.51
N CYS A 91 -8.72 4.30 1.59
CA CYS A 91 -8.26 4.67 2.92
C CYS A 91 -6.78 4.30 3.09
N VAL A 92 -5.97 5.28 3.41
CA VAL A 92 -4.54 5.12 3.74
C VAL A 92 -4.25 5.36 5.23
N GLY A 93 -5.29 5.60 6.03
CA GLY A 93 -5.17 5.73 7.48
C GLY A 93 -4.62 7.07 7.98
N HIS A 94 -4.91 8.17 7.30
CA HIS A 94 -4.46 9.51 7.73
C HIS A 94 -4.96 9.92 9.13
N GLY A 95 -6.14 9.44 9.56
CA GLY A 95 -6.73 9.82 10.85
C GLY A 95 -7.41 11.21 10.85
N ALA A 96 -7.35 11.98 9.76
CA ALA A 96 -7.97 13.30 9.70
C ALA A 96 -9.49 13.27 9.95
N CYS A 97 -10.16 12.21 9.52
CA CYS A 97 -11.59 12.01 9.75
C CYS A 97 -11.93 11.75 11.23
N GLU A 98 -11.04 11.08 11.96
CA GLU A 98 -11.15 10.87 13.41
C GLU A 98 -10.99 12.19 14.17
N THR A 99 -9.94 12.95 13.85
CA THR A 99 -9.66 14.26 14.45
C THR A 99 -10.78 15.28 14.19
N ALA A 100 -11.40 15.23 13.01
CA ALA A 100 -12.47 16.15 12.63
C ALA A 100 -13.85 15.78 13.21
N CYS A 101 -14.00 14.63 13.84
CA CYS A 101 -15.29 14.19 14.37
C CYS A 101 -15.63 14.91 15.68
N PRO A 102 -16.67 15.79 15.69
CA PRO A 102 -16.98 16.60 16.88
C PRO A 102 -17.56 15.80 18.05
N VAL A 103 -18.05 14.59 17.79
CA VAL A 103 -18.68 13.70 18.77
C VAL A 103 -17.86 12.44 19.04
N GLY A 104 -16.66 12.31 18.47
CA GLY A 104 -15.79 11.13 18.65
C GLY A 104 -16.37 9.81 18.13
N ALA A 105 -17.36 9.86 17.26
CA ALA A 105 -18.05 8.68 16.70
C ALA A 105 -17.21 7.91 15.68
N LEU A 106 -15.97 8.34 15.38
CA LEU A 106 -15.15 7.75 14.34
C LEU A 106 -13.73 7.49 14.86
N GLN A 107 -13.26 6.27 14.64
CA GLN A 107 -11.90 5.85 14.95
C GLN A 107 -11.26 5.18 13.74
N VAL A 108 -10.00 5.50 13.45
CA VAL A 108 -9.23 4.84 12.40
C VAL A 108 -8.43 3.70 13.04
N GLY A 109 -8.83 2.47 12.72
CA GLY A 109 -8.22 1.27 13.26
C GLY A 109 -7.79 0.29 12.18
N LEU A 110 -7.25 -0.83 12.63
CA LEU A 110 -6.95 -1.97 11.77
C LEU A 110 -8.22 -2.78 11.57
N GLY A 111 -8.51 -3.16 10.34
CA GLY A 111 -9.53 -4.17 10.05
C GLY A 111 -9.16 -5.51 10.72
N ASP A 112 -10.09 -6.44 10.77
CA ASP A 112 -9.79 -7.79 11.24
C ASP A 112 -8.85 -8.49 10.25
N LEU A 113 -7.54 -8.33 10.49
CA LEU A 113 -6.50 -8.94 9.68
C LEU A 113 -6.50 -10.47 9.81
N ARG A 114 -7.05 -11.02 10.91
CA ARG A 114 -7.08 -12.46 11.18
C ARG A 114 -8.08 -13.21 10.30
N SER A 115 -9.11 -12.53 9.82
CA SER A 115 -10.10 -13.11 8.92
C SER A 115 -9.67 -13.17 7.45
N ARG A 116 -8.52 -12.59 7.11
CA ARG A 116 -8.03 -12.46 5.73
C ARG A 116 -7.10 -13.60 5.35
N GLU A 117 -7.47 -14.36 4.32
CA GLU A 117 -6.66 -15.45 3.75
C GLU A 117 -5.36 -15.00 3.09
N ASP A 118 -5.24 -13.70 2.79
CA ASP A 118 -4.07 -13.10 2.14
C ASP A 118 -3.13 -12.38 3.11
N ILE A 119 -3.29 -12.61 4.43
CA ILE A 119 -2.44 -12.00 5.47
C ILE A 119 -1.92 -13.10 6.39
N PRO A 120 -0.59 -13.15 6.65
CA PRO A 120 -0.01 -14.06 7.63
C PRO A 120 -0.60 -13.85 9.02
N LEU A 121 -0.83 -14.93 9.75
CA LEU A 121 -1.20 -14.86 11.17
C LEU A 121 0.01 -14.43 12.00
N LEU A 122 -0.12 -13.30 12.66
CA LEU A 122 0.89 -12.70 13.51
C LEU A 122 0.34 -12.49 14.92
N ASP A 123 1.21 -12.65 15.91
CA ASP A 123 0.92 -12.21 17.27
C ASP A 123 1.06 -10.68 17.40
N ASP A 124 0.80 -10.17 18.62
CA ASP A 124 0.92 -8.74 18.91
C ASP A 124 2.35 -8.19 18.71
N TRP A 125 3.38 -9.04 18.62
CA TRP A 125 4.77 -8.69 18.43
C TRP A 125 5.26 -8.94 17.00
N ASN A 126 4.35 -9.22 16.07
CA ASN A 126 4.65 -9.58 14.69
C ASN A 126 5.42 -10.92 14.53
N GLU A 127 5.38 -11.80 15.54
CA GLU A 127 5.91 -13.16 15.44
C GLU A 127 4.91 -14.03 14.68
N THR A 128 5.41 -14.89 13.81
CA THR A 128 4.59 -15.79 13.00
C THR A 128 4.23 -17.06 13.77
N SER A 129 3.48 -17.97 13.13
CA SER A 129 3.26 -19.33 13.65
C SER A 129 4.55 -20.15 13.84
N VAL A 130 5.67 -19.71 13.28
CA VAL A 130 6.99 -20.32 13.46
C VAL A 130 7.76 -19.55 14.53
N PRO A 131 7.99 -20.13 15.72
CA PRO A 131 8.64 -19.43 16.82
C PRO A 131 10.03 -18.90 16.45
N GLY A 132 10.28 -17.61 16.71
CA GLY A 132 11.52 -16.92 16.38
C GLY A 132 11.57 -16.36 14.95
N LEU A 133 10.53 -16.56 14.16
CA LEU A 133 10.35 -15.97 12.83
C LEU A 133 9.34 -14.81 12.90
N PHE A 134 9.76 -13.62 12.49
CA PHE A 134 8.96 -12.40 12.53
C PHE A 134 8.68 -11.87 11.14
N ILE A 135 7.61 -11.09 11.00
CA ILE A 135 7.29 -10.35 9.78
C ILE A 135 7.20 -8.86 10.12
N ALA A 136 7.85 -8.01 9.32
CA ALA A 136 7.75 -6.56 9.45
C ALA A 136 7.44 -5.90 8.11
N GLY A 137 6.63 -4.84 8.14
CA GLY A 137 6.24 -4.05 6.98
C GLY A 137 4.96 -4.54 6.29
N GLU A 138 4.80 -4.17 5.02
CA GLU A 138 3.56 -4.33 4.24
C GLU A 138 3.05 -5.78 4.15
N LEU A 139 3.95 -6.75 4.31
CA LEU A 139 3.59 -8.17 4.30
C LEU A 139 2.62 -8.54 5.43
N GLY A 140 2.73 -7.88 6.59
CA GLY A 140 1.80 -8.01 7.71
C GLY A 140 0.45 -7.29 7.50
N GLY A 141 0.19 -6.72 6.32
CA GLY A 141 -1.09 -6.10 5.96
C GLY A 141 -1.14 -4.59 6.12
N LEU A 142 -0.11 -3.94 6.64
CA LEU A 142 -0.07 -2.50 6.85
C LEU A 142 0.88 -1.82 5.88
N ALA A 143 0.34 -1.04 4.95
CA ALA A 143 1.09 -0.13 4.11
C ALA A 143 1.45 1.15 4.90
N LEU A 144 2.29 2.00 4.39
CA LEU A 144 2.89 3.24 4.89
C LEU A 144 4.27 3.02 5.53
N ILE A 145 5.18 3.95 5.22
CA ILE A 145 6.56 3.90 5.72
C ILE A 145 6.61 4.03 7.23
N ARG A 146 5.79 4.92 7.83
CA ARG A 146 5.68 5.03 9.28
C ARG A 146 5.36 3.68 9.94
N ASN A 147 4.37 2.96 9.42
CA ASN A 147 3.99 1.66 9.94
C ASN A 147 5.13 0.63 9.79
N ALA A 148 5.79 0.62 8.63
CA ALA A 148 6.92 -0.25 8.36
C ALA A 148 8.07 0.00 9.36
N VAL A 149 8.43 1.26 9.60
CA VAL A 149 9.46 1.67 10.57
C VAL A 149 9.05 1.27 11.98
N THR A 150 7.82 1.58 12.39
CA THR A 150 7.31 1.26 13.74
C THR A 150 7.27 -0.24 13.99
N GLN A 151 6.83 -1.03 13.02
CA GLN A 151 6.84 -2.50 13.12
C GLN A 151 8.26 -3.05 13.18
N GLY A 152 9.17 -2.56 12.34
CA GLY A 152 10.57 -2.95 12.37
C GLY A 152 11.20 -2.72 13.74
N ARG A 153 10.99 -1.53 14.31
CA ARG A 153 11.45 -1.20 15.66
C ARG A 153 10.88 -2.14 16.72
N LYS A 154 9.57 -2.35 16.73
CA LYS A 154 8.88 -3.26 17.64
C LYS A 154 9.43 -4.69 17.57
N VAL A 155 9.69 -5.18 16.38
CA VAL A 155 10.30 -6.50 16.14
C VAL A 155 11.73 -6.55 16.67
N GLY A 156 12.55 -5.53 16.40
CA GLY A 156 13.93 -5.44 16.91
C GLY A 156 13.98 -5.46 18.43
N GLU A 157 13.15 -4.65 19.11
CA GLU A 157 13.02 -4.60 20.57
C GLU A 157 12.56 -5.97 21.13
N ARG A 158 11.59 -6.62 20.48
CA ARG A 158 11.12 -7.95 20.91
C ARG A 158 12.18 -9.01 20.78
N ILE A 159 12.94 -9.00 19.69
CA ILE A 159 14.07 -9.94 19.49
C ILE A 159 15.13 -9.70 20.56
N ALA A 160 15.48 -8.45 20.87
CA ALA A 160 16.44 -8.14 21.90
C ALA A 160 16.00 -8.66 23.28
N ALA A 161 14.73 -8.47 23.63
CA ALA A 161 14.16 -9.00 24.89
C ALA A 161 14.13 -10.54 24.94
N LYS A 162 13.97 -11.22 23.81
CA LYS A 162 14.09 -12.69 23.73
C LYS A 162 15.56 -13.15 23.80
N ALA A 163 16.44 -12.48 23.10
CA ALA A 163 17.87 -12.80 23.04
C ALA A 163 18.55 -12.69 24.40
N SER A 164 18.20 -11.66 25.20
CA SER A 164 18.75 -11.47 26.55
C SER A 164 18.49 -12.65 27.48
N ARG A 165 17.39 -13.39 27.27
CA ARG A 165 17.03 -14.58 28.05
C ARG A 165 17.74 -15.85 27.60
N LEU A 166 18.28 -15.87 26.39
CA LEU A 166 18.89 -17.05 25.78
C LEU A 166 20.43 -17.08 25.90
N GLY A 167 21.04 -15.99 26.40
CA GLY A 167 22.50 -15.83 26.43
C GLY A 167 23.10 -15.55 25.05
N PRO A 168 24.43 -15.64 24.90
CA PRO A 168 25.11 -15.32 23.64
C PRO A 168 24.80 -16.33 22.52
N SER A 169 24.90 -15.89 21.27
CA SER A 169 24.75 -16.74 20.08
C SER A 169 25.88 -17.76 19.97
N ALA A 170 25.60 -18.89 19.32
CA ALA A 170 26.63 -19.87 18.99
C ALA A 170 27.72 -19.22 18.12
N PRO A 171 28.99 -19.68 18.24
CA PRO A 171 30.06 -19.18 17.41
C PRO A 171 29.72 -19.29 15.91
N GLY A 172 29.94 -18.25 15.16
CA GLY A 172 29.62 -18.17 13.72
C GLY A 172 28.16 -17.89 13.37
N ALA A 173 27.22 -17.90 14.32
CA ALA A 173 25.82 -17.54 14.07
C ALA A 173 25.55 -16.08 14.39
N PHE A 174 24.69 -15.42 13.60
CA PHE A 174 24.14 -14.10 13.89
C PHE A 174 23.06 -14.18 14.98
N ASP A 175 22.77 -13.05 15.62
CA ASP A 175 21.61 -12.99 16.52
C ASP A 175 20.32 -12.95 15.71
N VAL A 176 20.29 -12.18 14.63
CA VAL A 176 19.13 -12.09 13.76
C VAL A 176 19.53 -11.91 12.29
N ALA A 177 18.87 -12.66 11.40
CA ALA A 177 18.92 -12.47 9.96
C ALA A 177 17.66 -11.73 9.49
N ILE A 178 17.84 -10.60 8.83
CA ILE A 178 16.75 -9.79 8.29
C ILE A 178 16.76 -9.93 6.77
N ILE A 179 15.63 -10.31 6.17
CA ILE A 179 15.48 -10.51 4.74
C ILE A 179 14.70 -9.32 4.17
N GLY A 180 15.43 -8.42 3.49
CA GLY A 180 14.97 -7.17 2.87
C GLY A 180 15.49 -5.91 3.55
N ALA A 181 16.11 -5.01 2.78
CA ALA A 181 16.64 -3.72 3.21
C ALA A 181 15.68 -2.55 2.90
N GLY A 182 14.37 -2.80 2.94
CA GLY A 182 13.35 -1.75 2.94
C GLY A 182 13.23 -1.07 4.31
N PRO A 183 12.37 -0.03 4.46
CA PRO A 183 12.22 0.72 5.71
C PRO A 183 11.95 -0.15 6.96
N ALA A 184 11.17 -1.23 6.81
CA ALA A 184 10.87 -2.15 7.90
C ALA A 184 12.10 -2.97 8.33
N GLY A 185 12.81 -3.55 7.35
CA GLY A 185 13.99 -4.37 7.62
C GLY A 185 15.14 -3.56 8.18
N LEU A 186 15.39 -2.38 7.63
CA LEU A 186 16.40 -1.45 8.15
C LEU A 186 16.08 -1.02 9.58
N SER A 187 14.82 -0.67 9.87
CA SER A 187 14.41 -0.31 11.22
C SER A 187 14.60 -1.47 12.20
N ALA A 188 14.24 -2.71 11.83
CA ALA A 188 14.44 -3.89 12.67
C ALA A 188 15.93 -4.16 12.92
N ALA A 189 16.76 -4.08 11.88
CA ALA A 189 18.19 -4.33 11.97
C ALA A 189 18.91 -3.28 12.82
N LEU A 190 18.62 -2.00 12.58
CA LEU A 190 19.20 -0.90 13.33
C LEU A 190 18.78 -0.94 14.81
N THR A 191 17.51 -1.26 15.11
CA THR A 191 17.06 -1.43 16.49
C THR A 191 17.75 -2.62 17.17
N ALA A 192 17.90 -3.75 16.47
CA ALA A 192 18.65 -4.88 17.01
C ALA A 192 20.10 -4.53 17.30
N LEU A 193 20.75 -3.77 16.40
CA LEU A 193 22.12 -3.28 16.58
C LEU A 193 22.24 -2.31 17.77
N GLU A 194 21.30 -1.35 17.90
CA GLU A 194 21.22 -0.40 19.02
C GLU A 194 21.06 -1.13 20.36
N CYS A 195 20.35 -2.26 20.37
CA CYS A 195 20.23 -3.15 21.55
C CYS A 195 21.44 -4.08 21.76
N GLY A 196 22.54 -3.92 21.02
CA GLY A 196 23.77 -4.70 21.20
C GLY A 196 23.75 -6.10 20.59
N LEU A 197 22.79 -6.40 19.71
CA LEU A 197 22.75 -7.65 18.95
C LEU A 197 23.61 -7.57 17.70
N ARG A 198 23.92 -8.72 17.11
CA ARG A 198 24.64 -8.86 15.85
C ARG A 198 23.67 -9.20 14.70
N PRO A 199 23.03 -8.23 14.06
CA PRO A 199 22.17 -8.43 12.91
C PRO A 199 22.95 -8.59 11.61
N VAL A 200 22.36 -9.28 10.62
CA VAL A 200 22.76 -9.27 9.22
C VAL A 200 21.53 -9.03 8.36
N VAL A 201 21.63 -8.16 7.36
CA VAL A 201 20.56 -7.88 6.40
C VAL A 201 20.93 -8.47 5.05
N LEU A 202 20.00 -9.23 4.45
CA LEU A 202 20.11 -9.76 3.10
C LEU A 202 19.17 -8.99 2.19
N GLU A 203 19.68 -8.39 1.13
CA GLU A 203 18.90 -7.63 0.15
C GLU A 203 19.15 -8.16 -1.26
N GLN A 204 18.09 -8.47 -1.99
CA GLN A 204 18.20 -8.98 -3.37
C GLN A 204 18.62 -7.92 -4.37
N GLU A 205 18.31 -6.65 -4.11
CA GLU A 205 18.69 -5.53 -4.97
C GLU A 205 20.14 -5.11 -4.68
N LYS A 206 20.68 -4.27 -5.57
CA LYS A 206 22.05 -3.74 -5.43
C LYS A 206 22.15 -2.55 -4.47
N ASP A 207 21.01 -2.07 -3.96
CA ASP A 207 20.92 -0.91 -3.08
C ASP A 207 19.75 -1.08 -2.09
N LEU A 208 19.75 -0.26 -1.03
CA LEU A 208 18.71 -0.24 -0.01
C LEU A 208 17.44 0.47 -0.48
N GLY A 209 16.35 0.32 0.26
CA GLY A 209 15.09 1.06 0.06
C GLY A 209 13.91 0.18 -0.33
N GLY A 210 14.15 -1.05 -0.77
CA GLY A 210 13.08 -2.00 -1.14
C GLY A 210 12.14 -1.40 -2.20
N THR A 211 10.83 -1.37 -1.93
CA THR A 211 9.84 -0.81 -2.86
C THR A 211 10.09 0.66 -3.23
N VAL A 212 10.63 1.47 -2.32
CA VAL A 212 10.91 2.90 -2.56
C VAL A 212 11.99 3.07 -3.63
N LEU A 213 13.00 2.19 -3.65
CA LEU A 213 14.07 2.19 -4.66
C LEU A 213 13.50 2.15 -6.10
N HIS A 214 12.39 1.46 -6.30
CA HIS A 214 11.75 1.25 -7.59
C HIS A 214 10.69 2.29 -7.97
N TYR A 215 10.47 3.30 -7.15
CA TYR A 215 9.56 4.39 -7.53
C TYR A 215 10.15 5.24 -8.66
N PRO A 216 9.31 5.84 -9.50
CA PRO A 216 9.75 6.81 -10.48
C PRO A 216 10.56 7.94 -9.84
N ARG A 217 11.43 8.56 -10.64
CA ARG A 217 12.23 9.71 -10.22
C ARG A 217 11.34 10.82 -9.68
N ARG A 218 11.76 11.49 -8.60
CA ARG A 218 11.05 12.58 -7.91
C ARG A 218 9.63 12.23 -7.43
N LYS A 219 9.32 10.95 -7.29
CA LYS A 219 8.04 10.57 -6.69
C LYS A 219 8.00 10.99 -5.23
N LEU A 220 6.94 11.70 -4.84
CA LEU A 220 6.65 11.98 -3.45
C LEU A 220 6.17 10.73 -2.74
N VAL A 221 6.77 10.46 -1.60
CA VAL A 221 6.52 9.29 -0.76
C VAL A 221 5.91 9.78 0.54
N LEU A 222 4.70 9.35 0.83
CA LEU A 222 4.03 9.64 2.09
C LEU A 222 4.71 8.84 3.22
N VAL A 223 5.24 9.53 4.19
CA VAL A 223 6.00 8.96 5.30
C VAL A 223 5.26 9.11 6.61
N GLN A 224 4.79 10.31 6.90
CA GLN A 224 4.38 10.82 8.22
C GLN A 224 5.52 10.78 9.24
N PRO A 225 5.58 11.75 10.18
CA PRO A 225 6.67 11.83 11.14
C PRO A 225 6.82 10.54 11.96
N VAL A 226 8.04 10.00 12.02
CA VAL A 226 8.36 8.78 12.75
C VAL A 226 9.81 8.80 13.24
N ALA A 227 10.04 8.30 14.46
CA ALA A 227 11.37 8.10 15.00
C ALA A 227 12.02 6.85 14.38
N LEU A 228 13.28 6.99 13.98
CA LEU A 228 14.18 5.92 13.57
C LEU A 228 15.10 5.54 14.73
N PRO A 229 15.76 4.37 14.70
CA PRO A 229 16.84 4.04 15.64
C PRO A 229 18.00 5.06 15.56
N PHE A 230 18.86 5.08 16.57
CA PHE A 230 20.00 5.99 16.71
C PHE A 230 19.61 7.47 16.73
N ASP A 231 18.50 7.80 17.44
CA ASP A 231 17.98 9.17 17.62
C ASP A 231 17.68 9.93 16.32
N GLU A 232 17.61 9.23 15.20
CA GLU A 232 17.23 9.82 13.92
C GLU A 232 15.71 9.94 13.79
N ARG A 233 15.23 10.84 12.95
CA ARG A 233 13.78 11.07 12.79
C ARG A 233 13.42 11.51 11.38
N LEU A 234 12.42 10.87 10.80
CA LEU A 234 11.69 11.41 9.65
C LEU A 234 10.68 12.43 10.16
N ARG A 235 10.85 13.70 9.77
CA ARG A 235 10.08 14.84 10.33
C ARG A 235 8.97 15.33 9.43
N ALA A 236 9.10 15.14 8.11
CA ALA A 236 8.12 15.58 7.14
C ALA A 236 7.05 14.52 6.87
N ASP A 237 5.87 14.96 6.46
CA ASP A 237 4.78 14.07 6.03
C ASP A 237 5.10 13.38 4.70
N GLU A 238 5.81 14.06 3.81
CA GLU A 238 6.22 13.56 2.51
C GLU A 238 7.72 13.84 2.26
N TYR A 239 8.37 12.94 1.54
CA TYR A 239 9.75 13.06 1.06
C TYR A 239 9.79 12.81 -0.44
N ALA A 240 10.68 13.48 -1.18
CA ALA A 240 11.07 12.96 -2.47
C ALA A 240 11.77 11.60 -2.27
N LYS A 241 11.58 10.68 -3.21
CA LYS A 241 12.18 9.35 -3.15
C LYS A 241 13.68 9.41 -2.85
N GLU A 242 14.38 10.28 -3.56
CA GLU A 242 15.83 10.45 -3.50
C GLU A 242 16.27 10.90 -2.10
N ASP A 243 15.59 11.91 -1.54
CA ASP A 243 15.89 12.46 -0.21
C ASP A 243 15.71 11.42 0.89
N LEU A 244 14.66 10.59 0.77
CA LEU A 244 14.42 9.51 1.72
C LEU A 244 15.51 8.43 1.64
N LEU A 245 15.90 8.04 0.43
CA LEU A 245 16.97 7.05 0.23
C LEU A 245 18.32 7.57 0.72
N GLU A 246 18.65 8.83 0.45
CA GLU A 246 19.88 9.47 0.94
C GLU A 246 19.94 9.51 2.48
N LEU A 247 18.82 9.83 3.13
CA LEU A 247 18.72 9.80 4.59
C LEU A 247 18.97 8.40 5.15
N LEU A 248 18.38 7.37 4.56
CA LEU A 248 18.58 5.98 4.98
C LEU A 248 20.02 5.52 4.72
N GLN A 249 20.65 5.93 3.61
CA GLN A 249 22.06 5.64 3.31
C GLN A 249 23.00 6.31 4.32
N LYS A 250 22.75 7.57 4.67
CA LYS A 250 23.51 8.27 5.72
C LYS A 250 23.42 7.57 7.07
N LEU A 251 22.23 7.09 7.44
CA LEU A 251 22.05 6.36 8.68
C LEU A 251 22.82 5.03 8.65
N LEU A 252 22.74 4.29 7.54
CA LEU A 252 23.48 3.05 7.36
C LEU A 252 25.00 3.25 7.46
N SER A 253 25.55 4.27 6.80
CA SER A 253 27.00 4.53 6.80
C SER A 253 27.57 4.86 8.19
N ARG A 254 26.74 5.37 9.11
CA ARG A 254 27.16 5.71 10.49
C ARG A 254 27.12 4.51 11.44
N THR A 255 26.34 3.47 11.11
CA THR A 255 26.01 2.41 12.07
C THR A 255 26.79 1.12 11.87
N HIS A 256 27.59 0.98 10.81
CA HIS A 256 28.36 -0.23 10.48
C HIS A 256 27.53 -1.53 10.45
N LEU A 257 26.24 -1.40 10.07
CA LEU A 257 25.34 -2.55 9.92
C LEU A 257 25.81 -3.45 8.78
N ASP A 258 25.89 -4.78 9.02
CA ASP A 258 26.21 -5.77 7.96
C ASP A 258 25.01 -5.90 7.02
N VAL A 259 25.08 -5.25 5.85
CA VAL A 259 24.08 -5.36 4.79
C VAL A 259 24.72 -5.99 3.56
N ARG A 260 24.17 -7.09 3.11
CA ARG A 260 24.64 -7.87 1.95
C ARG A 260 23.69 -7.68 0.79
N PHE A 261 24.10 -6.83 -0.14
CA PHE A 261 23.34 -6.54 -1.36
C PHE A 261 23.56 -7.62 -2.43
N GLY A 262 22.58 -7.77 -3.34
CA GLY A 262 22.60 -8.79 -4.39
C GLY A 262 22.32 -10.20 -3.88
N GLN A 263 21.99 -10.37 -2.59
CA GLN A 263 21.76 -11.65 -1.96
C GLN A 263 20.27 -11.92 -1.74
N ARG A 264 19.68 -12.65 -2.66
CA ARG A 264 18.28 -13.10 -2.53
C ARG A 264 18.22 -14.35 -1.64
N ALA A 265 17.48 -14.27 -0.53
CA ALA A 265 17.15 -15.46 0.26
C ALA A 265 16.17 -16.35 -0.53
N THR A 266 16.56 -17.59 -0.76
CA THR A 266 15.79 -18.60 -1.50
C THR A 266 15.08 -19.57 -0.57
N ASP A 267 15.58 -19.71 0.67
CA ASP A 267 14.99 -20.58 1.68
C ASP A 267 15.31 -20.07 3.09
N VAL A 268 14.39 -20.35 4.01
CA VAL A 268 14.56 -20.08 5.45
C VAL A 268 14.00 -21.27 6.21
N ARG A 269 14.89 -22.04 6.81
CA ARG A 269 14.51 -23.25 7.56
C ARG A 269 14.97 -23.15 9.01
N ARG A 270 14.19 -23.72 9.89
CA ARG A 270 14.59 -23.88 11.29
C ARG A 270 15.36 -25.18 11.46
N GLU A 271 16.60 -25.10 11.90
CA GLU A 271 17.47 -26.21 12.23
C GLU A 271 17.78 -26.19 13.74
N GLY A 272 17.02 -26.94 14.51
CA GLY A 272 17.10 -26.90 15.97
C GLY A 272 16.82 -25.54 16.58
N ALA A 273 17.80 -24.92 17.22
CA ALA A 273 17.67 -23.60 17.86
C ALA A 273 17.95 -22.41 16.90
N LEU A 274 18.43 -22.69 15.68
CA LEU A 274 18.84 -21.67 14.72
C LEU A 274 17.96 -21.71 13.47
N PHE A 275 17.90 -20.59 12.76
CA PHE A 275 17.43 -20.50 11.39
C PHE A 275 18.63 -20.61 10.44
N CYS A 276 18.50 -21.41 9.41
CA CYS A 276 19.39 -21.48 8.27
C CYS A 276 18.75 -20.71 7.12
N VAL A 277 19.39 -19.62 6.68
CA VAL A 277 18.94 -18.79 5.56
C VAL A 277 19.86 -19.05 4.37
N THR A 278 19.30 -19.55 3.27
CA THR A 278 20.05 -19.93 2.07
C THR A 278 19.98 -18.82 1.01
N THR A 279 21.12 -18.49 0.43
CA THR A 279 21.26 -17.59 -0.73
C THR A 279 22.08 -18.29 -1.82
N ALA A 280 22.22 -17.66 -2.98
CA ALA A 280 23.11 -18.17 -4.04
C ALA A 280 24.59 -18.20 -3.62
N GLU A 281 25.01 -17.36 -2.66
CA GLU A 281 26.39 -17.28 -2.16
C GLU A 281 26.67 -18.23 -0.98
N GLY A 282 25.67 -18.97 -0.52
CA GLY A 282 25.79 -19.91 0.59
C GLY A 282 24.68 -19.76 1.63
N ALA A 283 24.87 -20.41 2.77
CA ALA A 283 23.92 -20.37 3.88
C ALA A 283 24.54 -19.66 5.08
N LEU A 284 23.69 -18.87 5.79
CA LEU A 284 24.04 -18.27 7.06
C LEU A 284 23.09 -18.78 8.17
N ARG A 285 23.57 -18.72 9.41
CA ARG A 285 22.80 -19.15 10.58
C ARG A 285 22.52 -17.98 11.51
N ALA A 286 21.29 -17.91 12.02
CA ALA A 286 20.86 -16.90 12.99
C ALA A 286 19.88 -17.48 14.00
N ARG A 287 19.83 -16.92 15.21
CA ARG A 287 18.86 -17.34 16.24
C ARG A 287 17.43 -16.92 15.89
N PHE A 288 17.28 -15.76 15.29
CA PHE A 288 16.00 -15.19 14.87
C PHE A 288 16.05 -14.84 13.39
N ALA A 289 14.89 -14.81 12.76
CA ALA A 289 14.75 -14.34 11.40
C ALA A 289 13.60 -13.33 11.28
N VAL A 290 13.79 -12.30 10.44
CA VAL A 290 12.77 -11.27 10.14
C VAL A 290 12.55 -11.22 8.65
N LEU A 291 11.31 -11.41 8.22
CA LEU A 291 10.91 -11.28 6.84
C LEU A 291 10.37 -9.86 6.59
N ALA A 292 11.15 -9.02 5.93
CA ALA A 292 10.80 -7.66 5.53
C ALA A 292 10.69 -7.53 4.00
N LEU A 293 10.12 -8.58 3.35
CA LEU A 293 10.08 -8.78 1.90
C LEU A 293 9.19 -7.80 1.15
N GLY A 294 8.36 -7.01 1.86
CA GLY A 294 7.28 -6.25 1.25
C GLY A 294 6.22 -7.16 0.62
N ARG A 295 5.15 -6.55 0.09
CA ARG A 295 4.02 -7.30 -0.49
C ARG A 295 4.04 -7.34 -2.02
N ARG A 296 4.81 -6.48 -2.67
CA ARG A 296 4.80 -6.39 -4.15
C ARG A 296 5.34 -7.64 -4.84
N GLY A 297 6.29 -8.36 -4.21
CA GLY A 297 6.86 -9.59 -4.75
C GLY A 297 7.38 -9.45 -6.18
N THR A 298 7.21 -10.49 -6.97
CA THR A 298 7.53 -10.49 -8.40
C THR A 298 6.40 -9.80 -9.19
N PRO A 299 6.71 -8.95 -10.18
CA PRO A 299 5.68 -8.39 -11.05
C PRO A 299 4.84 -9.50 -11.68
N ARG A 300 3.51 -9.35 -11.62
CA ARG A 300 2.60 -10.30 -12.28
C ARG A 300 2.75 -10.20 -13.77
N LYS A 301 3.02 -11.32 -14.39
CA LYS A 301 3.06 -11.46 -15.85
C LYS A 301 1.65 -11.48 -16.42
N LEU A 302 1.53 -11.09 -17.69
CA LEU A 302 0.27 -11.17 -18.44
C LEU A 302 0.00 -12.60 -18.92
N GLY A 303 1.06 -13.37 -19.14
CA GLY A 303 0.99 -14.75 -19.66
C GLY A 303 0.63 -14.80 -21.15
N VAL A 304 1.01 -13.78 -21.92
CA VAL A 304 0.70 -13.66 -23.33
C VAL A 304 1.92 -13.85 -24.21
N PRO A 305 1.79 -14.32 -25.46
CA PRO A 305 2.89 -14.39 -26.41
C PRO A 305 3.58 -13.04 -26.60
N GLY A 306 4.91 -13.05 -26.61
CA GLY A 306 5.74 -11.84 -26.79
C GLY A 306 5.96 -11.01 -25.52
N GLU A 307 5.53 -11.48 -24.36
CA GLU A 307 5.75 -10.80 -23.09
C GLU A 307 7.24 -10.73 -22.70
N GLU A 308 8.07 -11.60 -23.26
CA GLU A 308 9.51 -11.65 -23.06
C GLU A 308 10.30 -10.67 -23.95
N LEU A 309 9.63 -9.97 -24.87
CA LEU A 309 10.30 -9.01 -25.74
C LEU A 309 10.96 -7.87 -24.95
N PRO A 310 12.13 -7.36 -25.36
CA PRO A 310 12.87 -6.31 -24.67
C PRO A 310 12.10 -4.99 -24.47
N LYS A 311 11.05 -4.76 -25.27
CA LYS A 311 10.18 -3.58 -25.13
C LYS A 311 9.17 -3.67 -23.99
N VAL A 312 9.04 -4.84 -23.34
CA VAL A 312 8.11 -5.04 -22.22
C VAL A 312 8.80 -4.74 -20.89
N MET A 313 8.25 -3.77 -20.18
CA MET A 313 8.80 -3.25 -18.94
C MET A 313 7.82 -3.42 -17.81
N TYR A 314 8.31 -3.78 -16.62
CA TYR A 314 7.52 -3.88 -15.38
C TYR A 314 7.76 -2.74 -14.41
N LYS A 315 8.63 -1.81 -14.76
CA LYS A 315 9.01 -0.64 -13.96
C LYS A 315 9.20 0.56 -14.88
N LEU A 316 8.71 1.72 -14.48
CA LEU A 316 9.06 3.00 -15.09
C LEU A 316 9.99 3.74 -14.14
N ILE A 317 11.26 3.89 -14.53
CA ILE A 317 12.27 4.57 -13.72
C ILE A 317 12.20 6.07 -13.97
N ASP A 318 12.18 6.47 -15.23
CA ASP A 318 12.17 7.85 -15.67
C ASP A 318 11.31 8.02 -16.92
N ALA A 319 10.24 8.81 -16.82
CA ALA A 319 9.35 9.06 -17.93
C ALA A 319 9.98 9.99 -19.01
N GLU A 320 10.93 10.84 -18.60
CA GLU A 320 11.61 11.80 -19.49
C GLU A 320 12.52 11.09 -20.52
N SER A 321 12.91 9.83 -20.23
CA SER A 321 13.71 9.01 -21.14
C SER A 321 12.94 8.52 -22.38
N TYR A 322 11.62 8.65 -22.38
CA TYR A 322 10.75 8.21 -23.48
C TYR A 322 10.18 9.42 -24.21
N GLN A 323 10.59 9.60 -25.47
CA GLN A 323 10.13 10.69 -26.31
C GLN A 323 9.78 10.17 -27.69
N ARG A 324 8.69 10.67 -28.28
CA ARG A 324 8.18 10.27 -29.62
C ARG A 324 7.89 8.77 -29.72
N GLN A 325 7.40 8.17 -28.62
CA GLN A 325 7.13 6.74 -28.54
C GLN A 325 5.63 6.47 -28.46
N ARG A 326 5.20 5.37 -29.05
CA ARG A 326 3.87 4.79 -28.91
C ARG A 326 3.91 3.80 -27.75
N ILE A 327 3.28 4.16 -26.65
CA ILE A 327 3.43 3.47 -25.38
C ILE A 327 2.10 2.90 -24.92
N LEU A 328 2.09 1.61 -24.62
CA LEU A 328 0.98 0.96 -23.94
C LEU A 328 1.32 0.79 -22.45
N VAL A 329 0.44 1.28 -21.59
CA VAL A 329 0.47 1.03 -20.14
C VAL A 329 -0.68 0.09 -19.79
N VAL A 330 -0.38 -1.04 -19.16
CA VAL A 330 -1.36 -2.06 -18.79
C VAL A 330 -1.56 -2.05 -17.28
N GLY A 331 -2.77 -1.76 -16.84
CA GLY A 331 -3.12 -1.78 -15.41
C GLY A 331 -4.11 -0.69 -15.02
N GLY A 332 -4.66 -0.78 -13.79
CA GLY A 332 -5.69 0.14 -13.29
C GLY A 332 -5.47 0.54 -11.82
N GLY A 333 -4.27 0.40 -11.31
CA GLY A 333 -3.86 0.89 -9.99
C GLY A 333 -3.09 2.20 -10.08
N ASP A 334 -2.77 2.83 -8.94
CA ASP A 334 -2.03 4.08 -8.89
C ASP A 334 -0.70 4.03 -9.67
N SER A 335 0.04 2.93 -9.60
CA SER A 335 1.32 2.79 -10.33
C SER A 335 1.15 2.85 -11.84
N ALA A 336 0.09 2.21 -12.40
CA ALA A 336 -0.21 2.27 -13.83
C ALA A 336 -0.61 3.69 -14.25
N VAL A 337 -1.51 4.30 -13.49
CA VAL A 337 -2.04 5.63 -13.78
C VAL A 337 -0.95 6.70 -13.64
N GLU A 338 -0.11 6.64 -12.60
CA GLU A 338 1.03 7.56 -12.42
C GLU A 338 2.05 7.42 -13.56
N ALA A 339 2.33 6.18 -13.99
CA ALA A 339 3.21 5.94 -15.13
C ALA A 339 2.62 6.50 -16.43
N ALA A 340 1.33 6.25 -16.71
CA ALA A 340 0.65 6.77 -17.88
C ALA A 340 0.62 8.31 -17.90
N ILE A 341 0.33 8.94 -16.76
CA ILE A 341 0.36 10.40 -16.59
C ILE A 341 1.78 10.95 -16.83
N GLY A 342 2.80 10.33 -16.24
CA GLY A 342 4.19 10.74 -16.40
C GLY A 342 4.64 10.69 -17.86
N LEU A 343 4.33 9.59 -18.54
CA LEU A 343 4.66 9.40 -19.96
C LEU A 343 3.87 10.33 -20.90
N ALA A 344 2.59 10.57 -20.62
CA ALA A 344 1.74 11.47 -21.39
C ALA A 344 2.12 12.96 -21.22
N ARG A 345 2.75 13.32 -20.10
CA ARG A 345 3.28 14.67 -19.87
C ARG A 345 4.47 14.99 -20.79
N GLN A 346 5.19 13.97 -21.25
CA GLN A 346 6.12 14.09 -22.35
C GLN A 346 5.33 14.27 -23.64
N THR A 347 5.11 15.50 -24.05
CA THR A 347 4.13 15.93 -25.06
C THR A 347 4.27 15.28 -26.44
N THR A 348 5.35 14.55 -26.68
CA THR A 348 5.64 13.89 -27.95
C THR A 348 5.23 12.41 -27.99
N ASN A 349 4.83 11.83 -26.85
CA ASN A 349 4.43 10.42 -26.77
C ASN A 349 2.95 10.22 -27.11
N ASP A 350 2.62 9.10 -27.77
CA ASP A 350 1.26 8.58 -27.91
C ASP A 350 1.06 7.50 -26.82
N VAL A 351 0.33 7.84 -25.76
CA VAL A 351 0.17 6.97 -24.59
C VAL A 351 -1.25 6.41 -24.53
N THR A 352 -1.33 5.08 -24.48
CA THR A 352 -2.58 4.35 -24.26
C THR A 352 -2.54 3.65 -22.91
N LEU A 353 -3.55 3.83 -22.08
CA LEU A 353 -3.77 3.08 -20.83
C LEU A 353 -4.86 2.03 -21.04
N SER A 354 -4.48 0.77 -20.97
CA SER A 354 -5.37 -0.39 -21.10
C SER A 354 -5.74 -0.92 -19.72
N TYR A 355 -7.03 -1.12 -19.48
CA TYR A 355 -7.51 -1.69 -18.22
C TYR A 355 -8.64 -2.70 -18.46
N ARG A 356 -8.54 -3.86 -17.81
CA ARG A 356 -9.47 -5.00 -17.99
C ARG A 356 -10.89 -4.76 -17.48
N ARG A 357 -11.13 -3.78 -16.61
CA ARG A 357 -12.45 -3.45 -16.09
C ARG A 357 -13.03 -2.22 -16.81
N ASP A 358 -14.32 -2.01 -16.60
CA ASP A 358 -15.08 -0.88 -17.15
C ASP A 358 -14.77 0.47 -16.45
N LYS A 359 -14.22 0.42 -15.22
CA LYS A 359 -13.90 1.62 -14.43
C LYS A 359 -12.62 1.46 -13.62
N ILE A 360 -11.84 2.53 -13.52
CA ILE A 360 -10.71 2.66 -12.61
C ILE A 360 -11.20 3.23 -11.29
N VAL A 361 -11.35 2.38 -10.26
CA VAL A 361 -11.96 2.76 -8.96
C VAL A 361 -10.96 2.77 -7.80
N ARG A 362 -9.74 2.25 -7.99
CA ARG A 362 -8.76 2.00 -6.93
C ARG A 362 -7.62 3.00 -6.88
N ILE A 363 -7.77 4.15 -7.53
CA ILE A 363 -6.73 5.18 -7.59
C ILE A 363 -7.07 6.36 -6.69
N LYS A 364 -6.03 7.05 -6.22
CA LYS A 364 -6.15 8.27 -5.43
C LYS A 364 -6.88 9.36 -6.21
N LYS A 365 -7.60 10.23 -5.48
CA LYS A 365 -8.37 11.33 -6.07
C LYS A 365 -7.52 12.20 -7.00
N LYS A 366 -6.32 12.60 -6.54
CA LYS A 366 -5.37 13.39 -7.33
C LYS A 366 -5.00 12.74 -8.67
N ASN A 367 -4.83 11.41 -8.68
CA ASN A 367 -4.53 10.65 -9.90
C ASN A 367 -5.74 10.56 -10.82
N GLN A 368 -6.95 10.42 -10.25
CA GLN A 368 -8.19 10.41 -11.00
C GLN A 368 -8.43 11.74 -11.73
N ASP A 369 -8.24 12.87 -11.04
CA ASP A 369 -8.44 14.20 -11.60
C ASP A 369 -7.45 14.47 -12.75
N ARG A 370 -6.17 14.14 -12.56
CA ARG A 370 -5.12 14.29 -13.57
C ARG A 370 -5.34 13.38 -14.81
N LEU A 371 -5.79 12.14 -14.55
CA LEU A 371 -6.09 11.21 -15.63
C LEU A 371 -7.25 11.73 -16.49
N ALA A 372 -8.31 12.24 -15.84
CA ALA A 372 -9.45 12.81 -16.52
C ALA A 372 -9.10 14.10 -17.31
N GLU A 373 -8.18 14.91 -16.80
CA GLU A 373 -7.64 16.08 -17.48
C GLU A 373 -6.90 15.69 -18.77
N LEU A 374 -5.90 14.83 -18.68
CA LEU A 374 -5.10 14.38 -19.83
C LEU A 374 -5.93 13.62 -20.88
N SER A 375 -6.97 12.89 -20.43
CA SER A 375 -7.88 12.22 -21.36
C SER A 375 -8.77 13.21 -22.13
N ARG A 376 -9.25 14.30 -21.48
CA ARG A 376 -10.00 15.39 -22.14
C ARG A 376 -9.15 16.20 -23.12
N GLU A 377 -7.85 16.34 -22.83
CA GLU A 377 -6.88 16.99 -23.69
C GLU A 377 -6.37 16.08 -24.83
N GLU A 378 -6.91 14.86 -24.94
CA GLU A 378 -6.51 13.83 -25.93
C GLU A 378 -5.01 13.44 -25.86
N ARG A 379 -4.35 13.76 -24.75
CA ARG A 379 -2.93 13.44 -24.51
C ARG A 379 -2.72 12.04 -23.96
N LEU A 380 -3.79 11.37 -23.51
CA LEU A 380 -3.77 10.01 -23.02
C LEU A 380 -5.05 9.30 -23.42
N ARG A 381 -4.91 8.20 -24.15
CA ARG A 381 -6.04 7.37 -24.58
C ARG A 381 -6.37 6.33 -23.51
N LEU A 382 -7.62 6.28 -23.08
CA LEU A 382 -8.12 5.26 -22.15
C LEU A 382 -8.85 4.17 -22.93
N VAL A 383 -8.43 2.92 -22.74
CA VAL A 383 -9.11 1.74 -23.30
C VAL A 383 -9.53 0.84 -22.14
N MET A 384 -10.81 0.95 -21.81
CA MET A 384 -11.41 0.17 -20.74
C MET A 384 -11.93 -1.17 -21.25
N SER A 385 -12.20 -2.13 -20.33
CA SER A 385 -12.66 -3.48 -20.67
C SER A 385 -11.77 -4.14 -21.73
N SER A 386 -10.45 -3.94 -21.62
CA SER A 386 -9.46 -4.35 -22.60
C SER A 386 -8.41 -5.28 -22.00
N GLU A 387 -8.01 -6.27 -22.78
CA GLU A 387 -6.97 -7.23 -22.43
C GLU A 387 -5.93 -7.34 -23.56
N VAL A 388 -4.68 -7.48 -23.17
CA VAL A 388 -3.59 -7.77 -24.11
C VAL A 388 -3.67 -9.24 -24.49
N GLU A 389 -3.69 -9.56 -25.78
CA GLU A 389 -3.69 -10.94 -26.27
C GLU A 389 -2.30 -11.37 -26.80
N GLU A 390 -1.58 -10.45 -27.41
CA GLU A 390 -0.27 -10.74 -28.02
C GLU A 390 0.57 -9.45 -28.09
N ILE A 391 1.85 -9.56 -27.83
CA ILE A 391 2.83 -8.46 -27.99
C ILE A 391 3.77 -8.85 -29.13
N ARG A 392 3.85 -8.01 -30.17
CA ARG A 392 4.73 -8.19 -31.32
C ARG A 392 5.80 -7.11 -31.33
N SER A 393 6.81 -7.25 -32.15
CA SER A 393 7.94 -6.29 -32.25
C SER A 393 7.51 -4.84 -32.43
N ALA A 394 6.52 -4.55 -33.29
CA ALA A 394 6.07 -3.19 -33.63
C ALA A 394 4.60 -2.91 -33.29
N SER A 395 3.88 -3.85 -32.69
CA SER A 395 2.46 -3.71 -32.38
C SER A 395 2.07 -4.51 -31.14
N VAL A 396 0.88 -4.22 -30.59
CA VAL A 396 0.22 -5.04 -29.56
C VAL A 396 -1.21 -5.31 -30.01
N ARG A 397 -1.64 -6.56 -29.88
CA ARG A 397 -3.03 -6.96 -30.07
C ARG A 397 -3.79 -6.78 -28.76
N LEU A 398 -4.79 -5.91 -28.82
CA LEU A 398 -5.74 -5.69 -27.72
C LEU A 398 -7.10 -6.25 -28.10
N ARG A 399 -7.71 -6.98 -27.15
CA ARG A 399 -9.12 -7.35 -27.21
C ARG A 399 -9.94 -6.37 -26.36
N VAL A 400 -10.99 -5.83 -26.95
CA VAL A 400 -11.98 -4.98 -26.26
C VAL A 400 -13.35 -5.60 -26.51
N ALA A 401 -14.00 -6.06 -25.46
CA ALA A 401 -15.19 -6.91 -25.57
C ALA A 401 -14.92 -8.11 -26.50
N ASP A 402 -15.65 -8.24 -27.60
CA ASP A 402 -15.54 -9.36 -28.56
C ASP A 402 -14.68 -9.02 -29.78
N ARG A 403 -14.00 -7.87 -29.80
CA ARG A 403 -13.19 -7.43 -30.94
C ARG A 403 -11.74 -7.27 -30.56
N ALA A 404 -10.87 -7.88 -31.38
CA ALA A 404 -9.42 -7.68 -31.29
C ALA A 404 -8.94 -6.73 -32.40
N TYR A 405 -8.00 -5.85 -32.05
CA TYR A 405 -7.35 -4.96 -33.01
C TYR A 405 -5.88 -4.75 -32.63
N ASP A 406 -5.06 -4.53 -33.66
CA ASP A 406 -3.64 -4.29 -33.47
C ASP A 406 -3.40 -2.76 -33.37
N ILE A 407 -2.67 -2.35 -32.33
CA ILE A 407 -2.20 -0.97 -32.16
C ILE A 407 -0.69 -0.93 -32.41
N PRO A 408 -0.18 0.05 -33.15
CA PRO A 408 1.26 0.29 -33.29
C PRO A 408 1.86 0.58 -31.90
N ASN A 409 3.01 -0.01 -31.57
CA ASN A 409 3.55 0.07 -30.23
C ASN A 409 5.07 -0.09 -30.21
N ASP A 410 5.75 0.78 -29.47
CA ASP A 410 7.19 0.75 -29.27
C ASP A 410 7.58 0.22 -27.87
N TYR A 411 6.78 0.52 -26.83
CA TYR A 411 7.01 0.06 -25.45
C TYR A 411 5.72 -0.37 -24.77
N VAL A 412 5.80 -1.40 -23.94
CA VAL A 412 4.71 -1.88 -23.09
C VAL A 412 5.14 -1.82 -21.63
N PHE A 413 4.41 -1.08 -20.80
CA PHE A 413 4.60 -1.06 -19.36
C PHE A 413 3.50 -1.85 -18.66
N VAL A 414 3.86 -2.94 -17.98
CA VAL A 414 2.92 -3.83 -17.30
C VAL A 414 2.88 -3.54 -15.80
N PHE A 415 1.75 -3.00 -15.35
CA PHE A 415 1.46 -2.74 -13.93
C PHE A 415 0.25 -3.55 -13.48
N ALA A 416 0.27 -4.85 -13.76
CA ALA A 416 -0.81 -5.78 -13.40
C ALA A 416 -0.84 -6.18 -11.91
N GLY A 417 -0.04 -5.52 -11.09
CA GLY A 417 0.19 -5.83 -9.68
C GLY A 417 1.40 -6.76 -9.49
N GLY A 418 1.63 -7.17 -8.26
CA GLY A 418 2.67 -8.14 -7.92
C GLY A 418 2.06 -9.44 -7.40
N GLU A 419 2.84 -10.51 -7.47
CA GLU A 419 2.55 -11.76 -6.79
C GLU A 419 3.23 -11.71 -5.42
N PRO A 420 2.45 -11.61 -4.32
CA PRO A 420 3.02 -11.62 -3.00
C PRO A 420 3.79 -12.93 -2.75
N PRO A 421 4.80 -12.95 -1.88
CA PRO A 421 5.64 -14.13 -1.63
C PRO A 421 4.92 -15.20 -0.80
N PHE A 422 3.62 -15.43 -1.02
CA PHE A 422 2.80 -16.33 -0.20
C PHE A 422 3.22 -17.80 -0.34
N ALA A 423 3.63 -18.22 -1.54
CA ALA A 423 4.15 -19.58 -1.76
C ALA A 423 5.39 -19.82 -0.90
N PHE A 424 6.33 -18.87 -0.89
CA PHE A 424 7.51 -18.90 -0.04
C PHE A 424 7.16 -18.95 1.45
N LEU A 425 6.22 -18.12 1.91
CA LEU A 425 5.78 -18.09 3.31
C LEU A 425 5.15 -19.43 3.75
N ARG A 426 4.31 -20.02 2.91
CA ARG A 426 3.72 -21.33 3.19
C ARG A 426 4.77 -22.44 3.23
N GLN A 427 5.74 -22.40 2.33
CA GLN A 427 6.86 -23.35 2.28
C GLN A 427 7.65 -23.34 3.60
N ILE A 428 7.87 -22.18 4.21
CA ILE A 428 8.61 -22.06 5.48
C ILE A 428 7.72 -22.22 6.72
N GLY A 429 6.44 -22.63 6.56
CA GLY A 429 5.53 -22.98 7.64
C GLY A 429 4.72 -21.82 8.23
N VAL A 430 4.71 -20.64 7.60
CA VAL A 430 3.88 -19.51 8.05
C VAL A 430 2.41 -19.77 7.73
N ARG A 431 1.54 -19.68 8.74
CA ARG A 431 0.10 -19.82 8.61
C ARG A 431 -0.56 -18.48 8.26
N PHE A 432 -1.70 -18.57 7.58
CA PHE A 432 -2.51 -17.43 7.14
C PHE A 432 -3.88 -17.45 7.79
N GLY A 433 -4.55 -16.30 7.84
CA GLY A 433 -5.93 -16.17 8.30
C GLY A 433 -6.93 -16.90 7.38
N GLY A 434 -8.21 -16.92 7.78
CA GLY A 434 -9.31 -17.51 6.96
C GLY A 434 -9.49 -19.03 7.04
N GLY A 435 -8.62 -19.77 7.70
CA GLY A 435 -8.84 -21.19 8.00
C GLY A 435 -9.77 -21.38 9.19
N GLU A 436 -10.69 -22.35 9.11
CA GLU A 436 -11.62 -22.70 10.17
C GLU A 436 -10.94 -22.80 11.54
N GLY A 437 -11.56 -22.15 12.52
CA GLY A 437 -11.02 -21.96 13.85
C GLY A 437 -10.61 -23.27 14.54
N THR A 438 -9.34 -23.36 14.85
CA THR A 438 -8.92 -23.98 16.09
C THR A 438 -8.67 -22.83 17.07
N ALA A 439 -9.61 -22.65 17.98
CA ALA A 439 -9.45 -21.80 19.14
C ALA A 439 -8.10 -22.13 19.82
N PRO A 440 -7.32 -21.14 20.27
CA PRO A 440 -6.20 -21.43 21.15
C PRO A 440 -6.77 -22.01 22.43
N SER A 441 -6.39 -23.26 22.73
CA SER A 441 -6.65 -23.84 24.04
C SER A 441 -6.05 -22.90 25.09
N ALA A 442 -6.87 -22.43 26.00
CA ALA A 442 -6.45 -21.79 27.21
C ALA A 442 -5.51 -22.79 27.95
N ALA A 443 -4.23 -22.52 27.92
CA ALA A 443 -3.26 -23.13 28.82
C ALA A 443 -3.04 -22.15 29.94
N SER A 444 -3.75 -22.43 30.99
CA SER A 444 -3.51 -22.24 32.43
C SER A 444 -2.17 -21.63 32.87
N ALA A 445 -2.35 -20.65 33.77
CA ALA A 445 -1.50 -20.19 34.86
C ALA A 445 -0.13 -19.62 34.57
#